data_3a800446445499d08eb3b4fad5f584fe
#
_entry.id   3a800446445499d08eb3b4fad5f584fe
#
_cell.length_a   1.000
_cell.length_b   1.000
_cell.length_c   1.000
_cell.angle_alpha   90.00
_cell.angle_beta   90.00
_cell.angle_gamma   90.00
#
_symmetry.space_group_name_H-M   'P 1'
#
loop_
_entity.id
_entity.type
_entity.pdbx_description
1 polymer ?
#
loop_
_entity_poly.entity_id
_entity_poly.type
_entity_poly.pdbx_seq_one_letter_code
_entity_poly.pdbx_strand_id
1 'polypeptide(L)'
;PLDFESALVDVIRRMGPVKGNTLRFYVTRSFEDLTIALMNLEKSGRIAKVMALVPDPEAFYCMPEEVELLQQPRREDRAMRILTQSDPYVSRFIWEVRSVLDRGWYLPVFKGIDPIGKVLMFKVNDYLVIKDLHVPTAYIDEFCEAFKLLLDNHADQLVDVAVLSNFNSEPVSSLEKETREALERIGFKMTGERMIRGGVVDPQPREIA
;
A
#
# COMPACT_ATOMS: atom_id res chain seq x y z
N PRO A 1 21.38 -7.71 23.06
CA PRO A 1 20.10 -7.10 22.71
C PRO A 1 20.34 -5.64 22.42
N LEU A 2 19.88 -5.15 21.28
CA LEU A 2 19.87 -3.71 20.97
C LEU A 2 19.07 -3.01 22.09
N ASP A 3 19.59 -1.91 22.61
CA ASP A 3 18.80 -1.09 23.53
C ASP A 3 17.62 -0.44 22.77
N PHE A 4 16.65 0.06 23.50
CA PHE A 4 15.43 0.61 22.91
C PHE A 4 15.70 1.79 21.97
N GLU A 5 16.62 2.68 22.33
CA GLU A 5 16.98 3.83 21.50
C GLU A 5 17.67 3.42 20.20
N SER A 6 18.56 2.44 20.25
CA SER A 6 19.21 1.90 19.04
C SER A 6 18.23 1.22 18.10
N ALA A 7 17.28 0.44 18.64
CA ALA A 7 16.22 -0.14 17.87
C ALA A 7 15.33 0.94 17.22
N LEU A 8 15.03 2.02 17.93
CA LEU A 8 14.24 3.13 17.41
C LEU A 8 14.96 3.88 16.28
N VAL A 9 16.27 4.10 16.40
CA VAL A 9 17.09 4.69 15.32
C VAL A 9 17.07 3.80 14.08
N ASP A 10 17.15 2.48 14.22
CA ASP A 10 17.08 1.55 13.09
C ASP A 10 15.72 1.58 12.40
N VAL A 11 14.64 1.70 13.15
CA VAL A 11 13.29 1.87 12.57
C VAL A 11 13.22 3.17 11.78
N ILE A 12 13.65 4.31 12.37
CA ILE A 12 13.63 5.62 11.71
C ILE A 12 14.48 5.59 10.43
N ARG A 13 15.68 5.01 10.48
CA ARG A 13 16.57 4.89 9.32
C ARG A 13 15.94 4.11 8.16
N ARG A 14 15.22 3.03 8.45
CA ARG A 14 14.56 2.20 7.43
C ARG A 14 13.32 2.85 6.83
N MET A 15 12.59 3.60 7.63
CA MET A 15 11.33 4.21 7.22
C MET A 15 11.52 5.58 6.54
N GLY A 16 12.67 6.23 6.75
CA GLY A 16 12.88 7.63 6.41
C GLY A 16 12.06 8.55 7.32
N PRO A 17 11.74 9.78 6.91
CA PRO A 17 10.97 10.69 7.73
C PRO A 17 9.63 10.10 8.15
N VAL A 18 9.41 9.95 9.45
CA VAL A 18 8.27 9.24 10.06
C VAL A 18 7.64 10.03 11.19
N LYS A 19 6.31 10.01 11.29
CA LYS A 19 5.58 10.66 12.39
C LYS A 19 5.76 9.88 13.70
N GLY A 20 5.83 10.58 14.82
CA GLY A 20 5.93 9.95 16.13
C GLY A 20 4.77 8.98 16.41
N ASN A 21 3.57 9.31 15.98
CA ASN A 21 2.41 8.43 16.08
C ASN A 21 2.56 7.13 15.29
N THR A 22 3.22 7.16 14.15
CA THR A 22 3.49 5.96 13.34
C THR A 22 4.49 5.04 14.05
N LEU A 23 5.51 5.60 14.70
CA LEU A 23 6.50 4.82 15.46
C LEU A 23 5.88 3.95 16.56
N ARG A 24 4.73 4.34 17.13
CA ARG A 24 4.01 3.54 18.14
C ARG A 24 3.62 2.14 17.65
N PHE A 25 3.46 1.93 16.36
CA PHE A 25 3.12 0.61 15.82
C PHE A 25 4.32 -0.34 15.74
N TYR A 26 5.52 0.21 15.83
CA TYR A 26 6.77 -0.55 15.70
C TYR A 26 7.48 -0.76 17.02
N VAL A 27 6.96 -0.14 18.10
CA VAL A 27 7.55 -0.27 19.43
C VAL A 27 6.54 -0.79 20.44
N THR A 28 6.99 -1.68 21.33
CA THR A 28 6.15 -2.31 22.37
C THR A 28 6.20 -1.52 23.70
N ARG A 29 6.69 -0.29 23.67
CA ARG A 29 6.83 0.57 24.85
C ARG A 29 5.67 1.54 24.98
N SER A 30 5.55 2.16 26.15
CA SER A 30 4.55 3.20 26.39
C SER A 30 4.78 4.43 25.50
N PHE A 31 3.77 5.26 25.33
CA PHE A 31 3.91 6.52 24.58
C PHE A 31 4.88 7.48 25.29
N GLU A 32 4.89 7.46 26.59
CA GLU A 32 5.80 8.26 27.40
C GLU A 32 7.26 7.85 27.20
N ASP A 33 7.57 6.54 27.25
CA ASP A 33 8.91 6.02 26.97
C ASP A 33 9.37 6.37 25.57
N LEU A 34 8.48 6.26 24.57
CA LEU A 34 8.77 6.64 23.19
C LEU A 34 9.10 8.13 23.08
N THR A 35 8.30 8.98 23.73
CA THR A 35 8.51 10.43 23.70
C THR A 35 9.84 10.80 24.31
N ILE A 36 10.18 10.22 25.48
CA ILE A 36 11.45 10.46 26.18
C ILE A 36 12.63 10.01 25.29
N ALA A 37 12.54 8.82 24.69
CA ALA A 37 13.59 8.30 23.81
C ALA A 37 13.80 9.20 22.58
N LEU A 38 12.72 9.66 21.93
CA LEU A 38 12.80 10.57 20.80
C LEU A 38 13.47 11.90 21.18
N MET A 39 13.12 12.46 22.34
CA MET A 39 13.75 13.69 22.85
C MET A 39 15.25 13.49 23.13
N ASN A 40 15.64 12.36 23.73
CA ASN A 40 17.05 12.04 24.00
C ASN A 40 17.84 11.85 22.70
N LEU A 41 17.29 11.14 21.73
CA LEU A 41 17.89 10.90 20.43
C LEU A 41 18.05 12.20 19.61
N GLU A 42 17.05 13.07 19.63
CA GLU A 42 17.13 14.41 19.03
C GLU A 42 18.21 15.26 19.70
N LYS A 43 18.21 15.33 21.03
CA LYS A 43 19.19 16.09 21.80
C LYS A 43 20.63 15.60 21.60
N SER A 44 20.81 14.30 21.40
CA SER A 44 22.13 13.71 21.11
C SER A 44 22.53 13.79 19.64
N GLY A 45 21.68 14.34 18.77
CA GLY A 45 21.94 14.45 17.33
C GLY A 45 21.89 13.12 16.57
N ARG A 46 21.38 12.04 17.17
CA ARG A 46 21.24 10.74 16.52
C ARG A 46 20.07 10.70 15.55
N ILE A 47 19.05 11.51 15.77
CA ILE A 47 17.94 11.77 14.86
C ILE A 47 17.70 13.27 14.75
N ALA A 48 16.98 13.68 13.70
CA ALA A 48 16.51 15.04 13.52
C ALA A 48 14.99 15.09 13.57
N LYS A 49 14.46 16.20 14.11
CA LYS A 49 13.03 16.52 14.08
C LYS A 49 12.78 17.61 13.05
N VAL A 50 11.89 17.32 12.10
CA VAL A 50 11.49 18.25 11.04
C VAL A 50 10.00 18.55 11.20
N MET A 51 9.64 19.83 11.13
CA MET A 51 8.23 20.25 11.14
C MET A 51 7.73 20.39 9.70
N ALA A 52 6.70 19.65 9.33
CA ALA A 52 6.02 19.86 8.06
C ALA A 52 4.98 20.99 8.20
N LEU A 53 5.05 21.97 7.28
CA LEU A 53 4.09 23.06 7.17
C LEU A 53 2.94 22.62 6.25
N VAL A 54 2.13 21.69 6.69
CA VAL A 54 0.82 21.36 6.10
C VAL A 54 -0.26 21.77 7.08
N PRO A 55 -1.58 21.82 6.68
CA PRO A 55 -2.59 22.57 7.47
C PRO A 55 -2.50 22.43 8.98
N ASP A 56 -1.96 21.31 9.47
CA ASP A 56 -1.60 21.14 10.88
C ASP A 56 -0.10 20.84 10.98
N PRO A 57 0.68 21.60 11.80
CA PRO A 57 2.11 21.37 11.96
C PRO A 57 2.37 20.00 12.58
N GLU A 58 2.91 19.07 11.82
CA GLU A 58 3.27 17.74 12.28
C GLU A 58 4.78 17.57 12.37
N ALA A 59 5.24 16.94 13.46
CA ALA A 59 6.63 16.59 13.64
C ALA A 59 6.96 15.24 12.99
N PHE A 60 7.97 15.25 12.14
CA PHE A 60 8.58 14.06 11.56
C PHE A 60 9.97 13.85 12.15
N TYR A 61 10.32 12.62 12.39
CA TYR A 61 11.66 12.20 12.82
C TYR A 61 12.36 11.50 11.66
N CYS A 62 13.59 11.87 11.38
CA CYS A 62 14.41 11.35 10.30
C CYS A 62 15.87 11.24 10.73
N MET A 63 16.70 10.65 9.87
CA MET A 63 18.14 10.70 10.06
C MET A 63 18.66 12.11 9.77
N PRO A 64 19.69 12.61 10.49
CA PRO A 64 20.21 13.96 10.29
C PRO A 64 20.63 14.25 8.84
N GLU A 65 21.20 13.28 8.15
CA GLU A 65 21.60 13.37 6.75
C GLU A 65 20.42 13.52 5.76
N GLU A 66 19.21 13.18 6.17
CA GLU A 66 18.02 13.32 5.33
C GLU A 66 17.42 14.75 5.35
N VAL A 67 17.81 15.59 6.32
CA VAL A 67 17.23 16.93 6.49
C VAL A 67 17.46 17.80 5.25
N GLU A 68 18.65 17.78 4.68
CA GLU A 68 18.97 18.55 3.48
C GLU A 68 18.17 18.06 2.27
N LEU A 69 17.98 16.74 2.14
CA LEU A 69 17.16 16.14 1.08
C LEU A 69 15.69 16.57 1.18
N LEU A 70 15.17 16.72 2.40
CA LEU A 70 13.78 17.16 2.63
C LEU A 70 13.55 18.64 2.29
N GLN A 71 14.60 19.45 2.28
CA GLN A 71 14.54 20.88 1.93
C GLN A 71 14.61 21.11 0.42
N GLN A 72 15.02 20.11 -0.36
CA GLN A 72 15.09 20.22 -1.82
C GLN A 72 13.69 20.18 -2.44
N PRO A 73 13.42 20.99 -3.49
CA PRO A 73 12.16 20.91 -4.20
C PRO A 73 12.02 19.52 -4.83
N ARG A 74 10.98 18.79 -4.43
CA ARG A 74 10.72 17.44 -4.94
C ARG A 74 10.20 17.52 -6.38
N ARG A 75 10.68 16.60 -7.23
CA ARG A 75 9.92 16.21 -8.41
C ARG A 75 8.60 15.62 -7.92
N GLU A 76 7.51 16.10 -8.50
CA GLU A 76 6.18 15.56 -8.22
C GLU A 76 6.16 14.08 -8.61
N ASP A 77 6.08 13.23 -7.62
CA ASP A 77 5.95 11.79 -7.85
C ASP A 77 4.50 11.48 -8.18
N ARG A 78 4.26 11.07 -9.42
CA ARG A 78 2.92 10.70 -9.92
C ARG A 78 2.80 9.21 -10.23
N ALA A 79 3.78 8.39 -9.84
CA ALA A 79 3.74 6.98 -10.14
C ALA A 79 2.57 6.28 -9.43
N MET A 80 1.91 5.39 -10.17
CA MET A 80 0.94 4.46 -9.60
C MET A 80 1.68 3.31 -8.91
N ARG A 81 1.29 2.99 -7.66
CA ARG A 81 1.89 1.91 -6.87
C ARG A 81 0.81 1.10 -6.18
N ILE A 82 0.98 -0.22 -6.20
CA ILE A 82 0.20 -1.16 -5.40
C ILE A 82 1.18 -1.82 -4.43
N LEU A 83 1.01 -1.58 -3.14
CA LEU A 83 1.99 -1.93 -2.12
C LEU A 83 1.39 -2.90 -1.09
N THR A 84 2.24 -3.65 -0.40
CA THR A 84 1.80 -4.45 0.74
C THR A 84 1.60 -3.57 1.97
N GLN A 85 0.76 -3.99 2.92
CA GLN A 85 0.58 -3.25 4.18
C GLN A 85 1.85 -3.18 5.03
N SER A 86 2.76 -4.13 4.84
CA SER A 86 4.06 -4.16 5.52
C SER A 86 5.13 -3.32 4.83
N ASP A 87 4.83 -2.74 3.67
CA ASP A 87 5.77 -1.87 2.98
C ASP A 87 6.06 -0.63 3.84
N PRO A 88 7.35 -0.26 4.01
CA PRO A 88 7.73 0.92 4.79
C PRO A 88 7.06 2.20 4.32
N TYR A 89 6.81 2.32 3.01
CA TYR A 89 6.10 3.46 2.44
C TYR A 89 4.65 3.53 2.92
N VAL A 90 3.93 2.40 2.95
CA VAL A 90 2.55 2.31 3.49
C VAL A 90 2.54 2.62 4.98
N SER A 91 3.48 2.07 5.71
CA SER A 91 3.63 2.31 7.15
C SER A 91 3.84 3.78 7.49
N ARG A 92 4.55 4.50 6.64
CA ARG A 92 4.79 5.93 6.77
C ARG A 92 3.51 6.76 6.64
N PHE A 93 2.59 6.33 5.79
CA PHE A 93 1.31 7.00 5.52
C PHE A 93 0.12 6.25 6.13
N ILE A 94 0.35 5.47 7.19
CA ILE A 94 -0.66 4.57 7.74
C ILE A 94 -1.95 5.28 8.18
N TRP A 95 -1.86 6.53 8.62
CA TRP A 95 -3.02 7.30 9.03
C TRP A 95 -3.84 7.77 7.84
N GLU A 96 -3.19 8.27 6.81
CA GLU A 96 -3.79 8.68 5.55
C GLU A 96 -4.45 7.48 4.86
N VAL A 97 -3.74 6.35 4.82
CA VAL A 97 -4.28 5.10 4.30
C VAL A 97 -5.53 4.67 5.07
N ARG A 98 -5.50 4.72 6.40
CA ARG A 98 -6.65 4.34 7.24
C ARG A 98 -7.82 5.31 7.20
N SER A 99 -7.58 6.57 6.89
CA SER A 99 -8.64 7.57 6.75
C SER A 99 -9.42 7.41 5.44
N VAL A 100 -8.75 6.95 4.39
CA VAL A 100 -9.34 6.76 3.05
C VAL A 100 -9.83 5.33 2.83
N LEU A 101 -9.15 4.35 3.43
CA LEU A 101 -9.41 2.94 3.24
C LEU A 101 -9.85 2.30 4.56
N ASP A 102 -10.91 1.51 4.51
CA ASP A 102 -11.43 0.78 5.67
C ASP A 102 -10.37 -0.14 6.30
N ARG A 103 -10.62 -0.57 7.55
CA ARG A 103 -9.79 -1.56 8.21
C ARG A 103 -9.98 -2.93 7.54
N GLY A 104 -8.87 -3.59 7.19
CA GLY A 104 -8.92 -4.93 6.61
C GLY A 104 -7.61 -5.33 5.93
N TRP A 105 -7.58 -6.55 5.43
CA TRP A 105 -6.48 -7.05 4.58
C TRP A 105 -6.70 -6.59 3.15
N TYR A 106 -5.86 -5.68 2.67
CA TYR A 106 -5.85 -5.19 1.30
C TYR A 106 -4.45 -4.68 0.93
N LEU A 107 -4.20 -4.54 -0.35
CA LEU A 107 -3.04 -3.83 -0.87
C LEU A 107 -3.48 -2.40 -1.19
N PRO A 108 -2.96 -1.37 -0.51
CA PRO A 108 -3.28 0.01 -0.82
C PRO A 108 -2.71 0.41 -2.18
N VAL A 109 -3.49 1.23 -2.89
CA VAL A 109 -3.11 1.82 -4.18
C VAL A 109 -2.80 3.29 -3.96
N PHE A 110 -1.62 3.71 -4.39
CA PHE A 110 -1.16 5.09 -4.32
C PHE A 110 -1.01 5.71 -5.70
N LYS A 111 -1.36 6.98 -5.80
CA LYS A 111 -0.95 7.86 -6.90
C LYS A 111 0.02 8.89 -6.34
N GLY A 112 1.31 8.73 -6.63
CA GLY A 112 2.34 9.47 -5.89
C GLY A 112 2.31 9.14 -4.41
N ILE A 113 2.00 10.14 -3.58
CA ILE A 113 1.88 9.98 -2.11
C ILE A 113 0.44 9.76 -1.64
N ASP A 114 -0.55 9.95 -2.52
CA ASP A 114 -1.96 9.91 -2.15
C ASP A 114 -2.50 8.48 -2.21
N PRO A 115 -3.07 7.94 -1.13
CA PRO A 115 -3.79 6.69 -1.15
C PRO A 115 -5.13 6.90 -1.86
N ILE A 116 -5.30 6.30 -3.03
CA ILE A 116 -6.47 6.49 -3.89
C ILE A 116 -7.38 5.27 -3.99
N GLY A 117 -6.92 4.12 -3.51
CA GLY A 117 -7.68 2.89 -3.66
C GLY A 117 -7.07 1.69 -2.96
N LYS A 118 -7.67 0.53 -3.19
CA LYS A 118 -7.27 -0.74 -2.58
C LYS A 118 -7.51 -1.92 -3.51
N VAL A 119 -6.69 -2.95 -3.37
CA VAL A 119 -6.88 -4.26 -3.97
C VAL A 119 -7.11 -5.27 -2.86
N LEU A 120 -8.26 -5.91 -2.83
CA LEU A 120 -8.56 -6.99 -1.90
C LEU A 120 -8.32 -8.31 -2.62
N MET A 121 -7.18 -8.96 -2.33
CA MET A 121 -6.81 -10.21 -2.97
C MET A 121 -6.15 -11.18 -1.99
N PHE A 122 -6.30 -12.48 -2.25
CA PHE A 122 -5.69 -13.54 -1.47
C PHE A 122 -5.50 -14.80 -2.33
N LYS A 123 -4.53 -15.63 -1.96
CA LYS A 123 -4.26 -16.89 -2.63
C LYS A 123 -5.12 -17.99 -2.03
N VAL A 124 -5.79 -18.77 -2.90
CA VAL A 124 -6.54 -19.96 -2.52
C VAL A 124 -6.06 -21.11 -3.43
N ASN A 125 -5.34 -22.06 -2.87
CA ASN A 125 -4.67 -23.11 -3.63
C ASN A 125 -3.78 -22.50 -4.74
N ASP A 126 -4.05 -22.82 -5.99
CA ASP A 126 -3.33 -22.34 -7.16
C ASP A 126 -4.00 -21.12 -7.83
N TYR A 127 -4.99 -20.52 -7.18
CA TYR A 127 -5.73 -19.38 -7.68
C TYR A 127 -5.42 -18.12 -6.88
N LEU A 128 -5.31 -17.01 -7.57
CA LEU A 128 -5.34 -15.68 -6.98
C LEU A 128 -6.79 -15.17 -7.04
N VAL A 129 -7.44 -15.08 -5.89
CA VAL A 129 -8.80 -14.54 -5.81
C VAL A 129 -8.69 -13.05 -5.53
N ILE A 130 -9.16 -12.24 -6.48
CA ILE A 130 -9.30 -10.80 -6.37
C ILE A 130 -10.76 -10.53 -6.06
N LYS A 131 -11.05 -10.30 -4.79
CA LYS A 131 -12.41 -10.10 -4.33
C LYS A 131 -12.96 -8.76 -4.78
N ASP A 132 -12.13 -7.70 -4.72
CA ASP A 132 -12.52 -6.36 -5.13
C ASP A 132 -11.29 -5.53 -5.55
N LEU A 133 -11.46 -4.74 -6.61
CA LEU A 133 -10.57 -3.67 -7.02
C LEU A 133 -11.27 -2.36 -6.79
N HIS A 134 -10.79 -1.55 -5.86
CA HIS A 134 -11.36 -0.25 -5.58
C HIS A 134 -10.38 0.86 -5.99
N VAL A 135 -10.69 1.54 -7.09
CA VAL A 135 -9.87 2.63 -7.64
C VAL A 135 -10.76 3.58 -8.44
N PRO A 136 -10.52 4.91 -8.39
CA PRO A 136 -11.25 5.86 -9.22
C PRO A 136 -11.07 5.53 -10.71
N THR A 137 -12.17 5.51 -11.48
CA THR A 137 -12.16 5.16 -12.91
C THR A 137 -11.27 6.08 -13.75
N ALA A 138 -11.08 7.33 -13.31
CA ALA A 138 -10.15 8.27 -13.96
C ALA A 138 -8.69 7.78 -14.01
N TYR A 139 -8.32 6.81 -13.17
CA TYR A 139 -6.97 6.24 -13.11
C TYR A 139 -6.90 4.79 -13.59
N ILE A 140 -7.96 4.28 -14.23
CA ILE A 140 -8.08 2.86 -14.55
C ILE A 140 -6.93 2.35 -15.43
N ASP A 141 -6.50 3.11 -16.41
CA ASP A 141 -5.43 2.70 -17.32
C ASP A 141 -4.09 2.57 -16.61
N GLU A 142 -3.69 3.60 -15.85
CA GLU A 142 -2.45 3.58 -15.07
C GLU A 142 -2.49 2.49 -13.98
N PHE A 143 -3.65 2.30 -13.36
CA PHE A 143 -3.87 1.24 -12.39
C PHE A 143 -3.68 -0.14 -13.04
N CYS A 144 -4.28 -0.37 -14.21
CA CYS A 144 -4.15 -1.63 -14.92
C CYS A 144 -2.70 -1.96 -15.28
N GLU A 145 -1.89 -0.98 -15.67
CA GLU A 145 -0.45 -1.19 -15.90
C GLU A 145 0.29 -1.63 -14.63
N ALA A 146 0.09 -0.92 -13.51
CA ALA A 146 0.70 -1.28 -12.24
C ALA A 146 0.19 -2.65 -11.73
N PHE A 147 -1.09 -2.93 -11.92
CA PHE A 147 -1.71 -4.18 -11.51
C PHE A 147 -1.25 -5.37 -12.36
N LYS A 148 -1.04 -5.16 -13.66
CA LYS A 148 -0.42 -6.16 -14.53
C LYS A 148 0.96 -6.57 -14.04
N LEU A 149 1.81 -5.60 -13.68
CA LEU A 149 3.14 -5.88 -13.12
C LEU A 149 3.05 -6.68 -11.82
N LEU A 150 2.11 -6.34 -10.94
CA LEU A 150 1.87 -7.09 -9.71
C LEU A 150 1.48 -8.54 -10.02
N LEU A 151 0.55 -8.75 -10.94
CA LEU A 151 0.08 -10.10 -11.32
C LEU A 151 1.18 -10.91 -12.01
N ASP A 152 1.97 -10.28 -12.88
CA ASP A 152 3.08 -10.94 -13.58
C ASP A 152 4.17 -11.38 -12.59
N ASN A 153 4.46 -10.58 -11.57
CA ASN A 153 5.39 -10.94 -10.49
C ASN A 153 4.85 -12.08 -9.60
N HIS A 154 3.54 -12.20 -9.45
CA HIS A 154 2.92 -13.31 -8.72
C HIS A 154 2.85 -14.61 -9.55
N ALA A 155 2.86 -14.53 -10.88
CA ALA A 155 2.88 -15.70 -11.76
C ALA A 155 4.11 -16.58 -11.51
N ASP A 156 5.26 -15.98 -11.17
CA ASP A 156 6.48 -16.71 -10.76
C ASP A 156 6.31 -17.53 -9.47
N GLN A 157 5.23 -17.32 -8.72
CA GLN A 157 4.93 -18.01 -7.46
C GLN A 157 3.87 -19.13 -7.60
N LEU A 158 3.76 -19.73 -8.78
CA LEU A 158 2.82 -20.85 -9.07
C LEU A 158 1.33 -20.46 -9.00
N VAL A 159 0.97 -19.25 -9.42
CA VAL A 159 -0.41 -18.83 -9.56
C VAL A 159 -0.74 -18.67 -11.04
N ASP A 160 -1.29 -19.71 -11.65
CA ASP A 160 -1.59 -19.72 -13.09
C ASP A 160 -2.87 -18.94 -13.43
N VAL A 161 -3.72 -18.66 -12.46
CA VAL A 161 -5.04 -18.10 -12.68
C VAL A 161 -5.39 -17.04 -11.65
N ALA A 162 -5.83 -15.86 -12.12
CA ALA A 162 -6.40 -14.81 -11.30
C ALA A 162 -7.91 -14.67 -11.61
N VAL A 163 -8.73 -14.63 -10.57
CA VAL A 163 -10.19 -14.50 -10.66
C VAL A 163 -10.62 -13.19 -10.00
N LEU A 164 -11.24 -12.31 -10.77
CA LEU A 164 -11.77 -11.02 -10.31
C LEU A 164 -13.29 -11.09 -10.21
N SER A 165 -13.83 -10.69 -9.04
CA SER A 165 -15.28 -10.73 -8.75
C SER A 165 -15.94 -9.36 -8.79
N ASN A 166 -15.34 -8.34 -8.15
CA ASN A 166 -15.92 -7.01 -8.05
C ASN A 166 -14.92 -5.91 -8.43
N PHE A 167 -15.48 -4.79 -8.86
CA PHE A 167 -14.78 -3.53 -9.07
C PHE A 167 -15.60 -2.39 -8.44
N ASN A 168 -14.98 -1.62 -7.54
CA ASN A 168 -15.64 -0.58 -6.74
C ASN A 168 -16.91 -1.10 -6.02
N SER A 169 -16.79 -2.33 -5.49
CA SER A 169 -17.86 -3.06 -4.78
C SER A 169 -19.04 -3.52 -5.65
N GLU A 170 -18.99 -3.27 -6.96
CA GLU A 170 -19.98 -3.74 -7.92
C GLU A 170 -19.51 -4.99 -8.66
N PRO A 171 -20.38 -5.93 -9.00
CA PRO A 171 -20.02 -7.11 -9.80
C PRO A 171 -19.37 -6.73 -11.13
N VAL A 172 -18.31 -7.44 -11.53
CA VAL A 172 -17.63 -7.15 -12.82
C VAL A 172 -18.51 -7.36 -14.04
N SER A 173 -19.64 -8.06 -13.90
CA SER A 173 -20.65 -8.19 -14.96
C SER A 173 -21.35 -6.86 -15.27
N SER A 174 -21.38 -5.91 -14.34
CA SER A 174 -22.00 -4.59 -14.49
C SER A 174 -21.02 -3.49 -14.92
N LEU A 175 -19.76 -3.81 -15.18
CA LEU A 175 -18.72 -2.84 -15.53
C LEU A 175 -19.07 -2.02 -16.78
N GLU A 176 -18.78 -0.72 -16.67
CA GLU A 176 -18.75 0.15 -17.84
C GLU A 176 -17.75 -0.33 -18.88
N LYS A 177 -18.03 -0.06 -20.15
CA LYS A 177 -17.25 -0.56 -21.29
C LYS A 177 -15.76 -0.21 -21.16
N GLU A 178 -15.44 1.02 -20.82
CA GLU A 178 -14.06 1.51 -20.72
C GLU A 178 -13.25 0.77 -19.63
N THR A 179 -13.85 0.57 -18.46
CA THR A 179 -13.22 -0.18 -17.37
C THR A 179 -13.01 -1.64 -17.75
N ARG A 180 -14.00 -2.24 -18.40
CA ARG A 180 -13.90 -3.61 -18.89
C ARG A 180 -12.77 -3.76 -19.90
N GLU A 181 -12.71 -2.89 -20.91
CA GLU A 181 -11.65 -2.89 -21.93
C GLU A 181 -10.25 -2.70 -21.32
N ALA A 182 -10.13 -1.87 -20.25
CA ALA A 182 -8.87 -1.71 -19.54
C ALA A 182 -8.41 -3.00 -18.87
N LEU A 183 -9.30 -3.72 -18.21
CA LEU A 183 -9.01 -5.02 -17.60
C LEU A 183 -8.73 -6.11 -18.66
N GLU A 184 -9.43 -6.08 -19.78
CA GLU A 184 -9.19 -7.01 -20.89
C GLU A 184 -7.79 -6.82 -21.52
N ARG A 185 -7.31 -5.58 -21.61
CA ARG A 185 -5.94 -5.29 -22.11
C ARG A 185 -4.84 -5.92 -21.25
N ILE A 186 -5.09 -6.13 -19.97
CA ILE A 186 -4.15 -6.82 -19.08
C ILE A 186 -4.41 -8.32 -18.94
N GLY A 187 -5.27 -8.86 -19.78
CA GLY A 187 -5.47 -10.32 -19.98
C GLY A 187 -6.66 -10.91 -19.24
N PHE A 188 -7.50 -10.12 -18.56
CA PHE A 188 -8.75 -10.63 -18.03
C PHE A 188 -9.77 -10.85 -19.14
N LYS A 189 -10.61 -11.89 -18.99
CA LYS A 189 -11.73 -12.19 -19.91
C LYS A 189 -12.98 -12.50 -19.08
N MET A 190 -14.12 -12.01 -19.52
CA MET A 190 -15.40 -12.36 -18.91
C MET A 190 -15.68 -13.86 -19.05
N THR A 191 -16.03 -14.48 -17.92
CA THR A 191 -16.42 -15.90 -17.83
C THR A 191 -17.57 -16.00 -16.83
N GLY A 192 -18.80 -16.05 -17.33
CA GLY A 192 -20.00 -15.91 -16.51
C GLY A 192 -20.05 -14.56 -15.81
N GLU A 193 -20.15 -14.56 -14.48
CA GLU A 193 -20.24 -13.35 -13.65
C GLU A 193 -18.87 -12.83 -13.16
N ARG A 194 -17.75 -13.39 -13.62
CA ARG A 194 -16.39 -13.06 -13.16
C ARG A 194 -15.48 -12.74 -14.33
N MET A 195 -14.39 -12.07 -14.06
CA MET A 195 -13.28 -11.92 -15.02
C MET A 195 -12.12 -12.84 -14.61
N ILE A 196 -11.54 -13.54 -15.58
CA ILE A 196 -10.48 -14.51 -15.36
C ILE A 196 -9.28 -14.16 -16.23
N ARG A 197 -8.08 -14.21 -15.63
CA ARG A 197 -6.79 -14.08 -16.30
C ARG A 197 -5.98 -15.36 -16.07
N GLY A 198 -5.38 -15.91 -17.14
CA GLY A 198 -4.62 -17.16 -17.11
C GLY A 198 -5.40 -18.35 -17.68
N GLY A 199 -4.97 -19.59 -17.38
CA GLY A 199 -5.47 -20.81 -17.98
C GLY A 199 -6.96 -21.07 -17.82
N VAL A 200 -7.46 -22.13 -18.48
CA VAL A 200 -8.87 -22.52 -18.45
C VAL A 200 -9.24 -22.98 -17.03
N VAL A 201 -10.05 -22.18 -16.34
CA VAL A 201 -10.63 -22.56 -15.05
C VAL A 201 -11.82 -23.49 -15.32
N ASP A 202 -11.80 -24.69 -14.74
CA ASP A 202 -13.01 -25.49 -14.58
C ASP A 202 -14.04 -24.67 -13.77
N PRO A 203 -15.25 -24.40 -14.28
CA PRO A 203 -16.16 -23.40 -13.73
C PRO A 203 -16.79 -23.73 -12.37
N GLN A 204 -16.32 -24.72 -11.67
CA GLN A 204 -16.81 -25.07 -10.34
C GLN A 204 -15.79 -24.80 -9.22
N PRO A 205 -15.67 -23.60 -8.68
CA PRO A 205 -15.13 -23.45 -7.33
C PRO A 205 -16.15 -24.07 -6.38
N ARG A 206 -15.74 -25.10 -5.64
CA ARG A 206 -16.50 -25.60 -4.49
C ARG A 206 -16.81 -24.39 -3.60
N GLU A 207 -18.09 -24.19 -3.30
CA GLU A 207 -18.53 -23.19 -2.33
C GLU A 207 -17.69 -23.31 -1.07
N ILE A 208 -16.93 -22.28 -0.78
CA ILE A 208 -16.23 -22.13 0.51
C ILE A 208 -17.29 -21.57 1.45
N ALA A 209 -17.84 -22.45 2.29
CA ALA A 209 -18.74 -22.12 3.38
C ALA A 209 -18.05 -21.22 4.42
#